data_9efa53ebb5c0c0406718f9f5414d9d19
#
_entry.id   9efa53ebb5c0c0406718f9f5414d9d19
#
_cell.length_a   1.000
_cell.length_b   1.000
_cell.length_c   1.000
_cell.angle_alpha   90.00
_cell.angle_beta   90.00
_cell.angle_gamma   90.00
#
_symmetry.space_group_name_H-M   'P 1'
#
loop_
_entity.id
_entity.type
_entity.pdbx_description
1 polymer ?
#
loop_
_entity_poly.entity_id
_entity_poly.type
_entity_poly.pdbx_seq_one_letter_code
_entity_poly.pdbx_strand_id
1 'polypeptide(L)'
;MKNIYLLKDLARISGHSTYTLKYYLQLGLLKEIGRSPTTNFRYFDDTSLEQLRQIRDLQQKNYSLQQIKEILPSGNKAHELLHRP
;
A
#
# COMPACT_ATOMS: atom_id res chain seq x y z
N MET A 1 -13.51 -13.78 6.58
CA MET A 1 -12.69 -13.31 7.69
C MET A 1 -11.45 -12.60 7.18
N LYS A 2 -11.11 -11.51 7.80
CA LYS A 2 -9.96 -10.74 7.35
C LYS A 2 -8.68 -11.29 7.90
N ASN A 3 -7.64 -11.23 7.10
CA ASN A 3 -6.31 -11.58 7.54
C ASN A 3 -5.58 -10.30 7.95
N ILE A 4 -4.85 -10.42 9.04
CA ILE A 4 -4.06 -9.30 9.55
C ILE A 4 -2.60 -9.68 9.40
N TYR A 5 -1.83 -8.77 8.86
CA TYR A 5 -0.42 -8.99 8.58
C TYR A 5 0.44 -7.93 9.25
N LEU A 6 1.61 -8.36 9.70
CA LEU A 6 2.66 -7.42 10.07
C LEU A 6 3.45 -7.09 8.80
N LEU A 7 4.33 -6.09 8.91
CA LEU A 7 5.12 -5.69 7.76
C LEU A 7 5.94 -6.84 7.20
N LYS A 8 6.55 -7.63 8.07
CA LYS A 8 7.37 -8.75 7.60
C LYS A 8 6.54 -9.80 6.87
N ASP A 9 5.30 -9.99 7.33
CA ASP A 9 4.42 -10.95 6.68
C ASP A 9 4.02 -10.43 5.31
N LEU A 10 3.70 -9.15 5.25
CA LEU A 10 3.31 -8.54 3.99
C LEU A 10 4.46 -8.62 2.99
N ALA A 11 5.67 -8.38 3.45
CA ALA A 11 6.85 -8.47 2.59
C ALA A 11 7.00 -9.88 2.04
N ARG A 12 6.87 -10.89 2.91
CA ARG A 12 7.03 -12.27 2.50
C ARG A 12 5.97 -12.66 1.47
N ILE A 13 4.73 -12.30 1.73
CA ILE A 13 3.63 -12.71 0.86
C ILE A 13 3.68 -11.97 -0.47
N SER A 14 4.00 -10.70 -0.45
CA SER A 14 3.98 -9.88 -1.65
C SER A 14 5.24 -10.01 -2.50
N GLY A 15 6.31 -10.55 -1.91
CA GLY A 15 7.56 -10.66 -2.65
C GLY A 15 8.39 -9.40 -2.64
N HIS A 16 7.96 -8.37 -1.92
CA HIS A 16 8.75 -7.14 -1.78
C HIS A 16 9.61 -7.21 -0.53
N SER A 17 10.69 -6.44 -0.52
CA SER A 17 11.48 -6.31 0.69
C SER A 17 10.77 -5.37 1.66
N THR A 18 11.10 -5.48 2.93
CA THR A 18 10.55 -4.56 3.92
C THR A 18 11.00 -3.14 3.62
N TYR A 19 12.20 -2.99 3.09
CA TYR A 19 12.71 -1.68 2.71
C TYR A 19 11.81 -1.03 1.65
N THR A 20 11.43 -1.80 0.65
CA THR A 20 10.56 -1.30 -0.40
C THR A 20 9.20 -0.92 0.16
N LEU A 21 8.66 -1.75 1.04
CA LEU A 21 7.36 -1.47 1.63
C LEU A 21 7.39 -0.20 2.47
N LYS A 22 8.47 0.02 3.21
CA LYS A 22 8.61 1.24 3.99
C LYS A 22 8.68 2.45 3.09
N TYR A 23 9.31 2.31 1.96
CA TYR A 23 9.39 3.39 0.99
C TYR A 23 8.00 3.72 0.45
N TYR A 24 7.23 2.68 0.14
CA TYR A 24 5.86 2.89 -0.34
C TYR A 24 4.99 3.56 0.73
N LEU A 25 5.21 3.21 1.99
CA LEU A 25 4.50 3.87 3.07
C LEU A 25 4.84 5.36 3.11
N GLN A 26 6.10 5.69 2.92
CA GLN A 26 6.52 7.10 2.90
C GLN A 26 5.91 7.85 1.74
N LEU A 27 5.79 7.20 0.61
CA LEU A 27 5.21 7.84 -0.57
C LEU A 27 3.70 7.95 -0.51
N GLY A 28 3.07 7.25 0.42
CA GLY A 28 1.61 7.24 0.49
C GLY A 28 0.97 6.24 -0.44
N LEU A 29 1.76 5.34 -1.03
CA LEU A 29 1.23 4.31 -1.91
C LEU A 29 0.65 3.14 -1.14
N LEU A 30 1.12 2.93 0.07
CA LEU A 30 0.69 1.85 0.93
C LEU A 30 0.30 2.46 2.25
N LYS A 31 -0.79 1.99 2.82
CA LYS A 31 -1.23 2.49 4.11
C LYS A 31 -1.40 1.37 5.10
N GLU A 32 -0.95 1.61 6.31
CA GLU A 32 -1.21 0.68 7.40
C GLU A 32 -2.65 0.86 7.86
N ILE A 33 -3.24 -0.20 8.39
CA ILE A 33 -4.60 -0.10 8.91
C ILE A 33 -4.59 0.25 10.40
N GLY A 34 -3.44 0.14 11.04
CA GLY A 34 -3.32 0.48 12.44
C GLY A 34 -1.96 0.13 12.96
N ARG A 35 -1.75 0.39 14.24
CA ARG A 35 -0.51 0.07 14.94
C ARG A 35 -0.81 -0.49 16.31
N SER A 36 0.04 -1.40 16.74
CA SER A 36 -0.04 -1.92 18.09
C SER A 36 0.36 -0.83 19.07
N PRO A 37 -0.46 -0.55 20.10
CA PRO A 37 -0.09 0.47 21.07
C PRO A 37 1.11 0.08 21.92
N THR A 38 1.41 -1.22 22.01
CA THR A 38 2.52 -1.69 22.83
C THR A 38 3.82 -1.72 22.08
N THR A 39 3.81 -2.33 20.89
CA THR A 39 5.03 -2.54 20.13
C THR A 39 5.21 -1.52 19.03
N ASN A 40 4.16 -0.78 18.70
CA ASN A 40 4.17 0.17 17.60
C ASN A 40 4.35 -0.50 16.24
N PHE A 41 4.12 -1.81 16.16
CA PHE A 41 4.18 -2.53 14.89
C PHE A 41 2.98 -2.14 14.06
N ARG A 42 3.19 -1.98 12.78
CA ARG A 42 2.13 -1.65 11.84
C ARG A 42 1.36 -2.90 11.44
N TYR A 43 0.07 -2.74 11.26
CA TYR A 43 -0.81 -3.82 10.80
C TYR A 43 -1.28 -3.53 9.39
N PHE A 44 -1.45 -4.59 8.63
CA PHE A 44 -1.96 -4.54 7.27
C PHE A 44 -3.00 -5.62 7.10
N ASP A 45 -3.75 -5.57 6.02
CA ASP A 45 -4.71 -6.61 5.72
C ASP A 45 -4.73 -6.88 4.22
N ASP A 46 -5.75 -7.58 3.77
CA ASP A 46 -5.82 -7.98 2.37
C ASP A 46 -5.93 -6.79 1.42
N THR A 47 -6.47 -5.68 1.90
CA THR A 47 -6.50 -4.49 1.05
C THR A 47 -5.09 -3.97 0.79
N SER A 48 -4.19 -4.18 1.74
CA SER A 48 -2.79 -3.81 1.54
C SER A 48 -2.16 -4.64 0.44
N LEU A 49 -2.46 -5.93 0.41
CA LEU A 49 -1.96 -6.80 -0.65
C LEU A 49 -2.51 -6.36 -2.00
N GLU A 50 -3.75 -5.96 -2.02
CA GLU A 50 -4.35 -5.49 -3.26
C GLU A 50 -3.67 -4.21 -3.74
N GLN A 51 -3.36 -3.31 -2.82
CA GLN A 51 -2.64 -2.09 -3.17
C GLN A 51 -1.29 -2.42 -3.80
N LEU A 52 -0.58 -3.37 -3.21
CA LEU A 52 0.72 -3.76 -3.74
C LEU A 52 0.60 -4.41 -5.11
N ARG A 53 -0.45 -5.17 -5.33
CA ARG A 53 -0.65 -5.79 -6.62
C ARG A 53 -0.93 -4.74 -7.69
N GLN A 54 -1.73 -3.74 -7.36
CA GLN A 54 -2.02 -2.67 -8.31
C GLN A 54 -0.76 -1.87 -8.64
N ILE A 55 0.08 -1.63 -7.63
CA ILE A 55 1.33 -0.93 -7.88
C ILE A 55 2.19 -1.73 -8.85
N ARG A 56 2.29 -3.04 -8.63
CA ARG A 56 3.10 -3.87 -9.50
C ARG A 56 2.56 -3.89 -10.92
N ASP A 57 1.25 -3.99 -11.06
CA ASP A 57 0.64 -4.00 -12.39
C ASP A 57 0.97 -2.73 -13.15
N LEU A 58 0.88 -1.59 -12.49
CA LEU A 58 1.16 -0.33 -13.14
C LEU A 58 2.64 -0.20 -13.46
N GLN A 59 3.52 -0.70 -12.59
CA GLN A 59 4.94 -0.67 -12.89
C GLN A 59 5.25 -1.51 -14.12
N GLN A 60 4.57 -2.62 -14.28
CA GLN A 60 4.77 -3.46 -15.46
C GLN A 60 4.31 -2.76 -16.72
N LYS A 61 3.43 -1.78 -16.59
CA LYS A 61 3.00 -0.97 -17.72
C LYS A 61 3.85 0.27 -17.90
N ASN A 62 4.99 0.30 -17.22
CA ASN A 62 5.99 1.37 -17.35
C ASN A 62 5.59 2.69 -16.72
N TYR A 63 4.66 2.67 -15.79
CA TYR A 63 4.37 3.86 -15.01
C TYR A 63 5.43 4.02 -13.93
N SER A 64 5.86 5.23 -13.69
CA SER A 64 6.76 5.52 -12.59
C SER A 64 5.99 5.53 -11.27
N LEU A 65 6.71 5.45 -10.17
CA LEU A 65 6.06 5.52 -8.87
C LEU A 65 5.33 6.84 -8.66
N GLN A 66 5.88 7.91 -9.21
CA GLN A 66 5.23 9.20 -9.13
C GLN A 66 3.87 9.17 -9.83
N GLN A 67 3.84 8.59 -11.02
CA GLN A 67 2.61 8.47 -11.78
C GLN A 67 1.62 7.54 -11.07
N ILE A 68 2.14 6.45 -10.51
CA ILE A 68 1.29 5.51 -9.79
C ILE A 68 0.66 6.19 -8.60
N LYS A 69 1.41 7.04 -7.91
CA LYS A 69 0.88 7.75 -6.78
C LYS A 69 -0.30 8.62 -7.17
N GLU A 70 -0.27 9.17 -8.36
CA GLU A 70 -1.38 9.98 -8.85
C GLU A 70 -2.57 9.13 -9.28
N ILE A 71 -2.28 7.94 -9.80
CA ILE A 71 -3.33 7.05 -10.28
C ILE A 71 -4.01 6.34 -9.11
N LEU A 72 -3.22 5.94 -8.11
CA LEU A 72 -3.70 5.18 -6.96
C LEU A 72 -3.53 5.96 -5.68
N PRO A 73 -4.29 7.01 -5.48
CA PRO A 73 -4.16 7.77 -4.24
C PRO A 73 -4.50 6.88 -3.06
N SER A 74 -3.71 6.95 -2.03
CA SER A 74 -4.00 6.20 -0.82
C SER A 74 -5.23 6.71 -0.15
N GLY A 75 -5.93 5.81 0.49
CA GLY A 75 -7.09 6.20 1.22
C GLY A 75 -8.17 6.63 0.28
N ASN A 76 -9.04 7.48 0.74
CA ASN A 76 -10.22 7.81 -0.03
C ASN A 76 -10.09 9.11 -0.78
N LYS A 77 -8.90 9.58 -0.96
CA LYS A 77 -8.73 10.75 -1.76
C LYS A 77 -9.16 10.53 -3.19
N ALA A 78 -8.94 9.33 -3.68
CA ALA A 78 -9.34 9.00 -5.03
C ALA A 78 -10.82 9.23 -5.22
N HIS A 79 -11.58 8.89 -4.21
CA HIS A 79 -13.01 9.05 -4.29
C HIS A 79 -13.39 10.50 -4.50
N GLU A 80 -12.76 11.37 -3.77
CA GLU A 80 -13.04 12.78 -3.91
C GLU A 80 -12.65 13.30 -5.26
N LEU A 81 -11.50 12.86 -5.74
CA LEU A 81 -11.04 13.32 -7.03
C LEU A 81 -11.95 12.87 -8.15
N LEU A 82 -12.50 11.69 -8.01
CA LEU A 82 -13.38 11.17 -9.04
C LEU A 82 -14.67 11.93 -9.12
N HIS A 83 -15.05 12.58 -8.07
CA HIS A 83 -16.25 13.38 -8.08
C HIS A 83 -16.08 14.71 -8.76
N ARG A 84 -14.85 15.09 -8.98
CA ARG A 84 -14.66 16.36 -9.59
C ARG A 84 -14.83 16.21 -11.02
N PRO A 85 -15.66 16.91 -11.59
CA PRO A 85 -15.85 16.89 -13.03
C PRO A 85 -14.64 17.37 -13.74
#